data_aab8d242d3dd26d5f0e413a29222a7c1
#
_entry.id   aab8d242d3dd26d5f0e413a29222a7c1
#
_cell.length_a   1.000
_cell.length_b   1.000
_cell.length_c   1.000
_cell.angle_alpha   90.00
_cell.angle_beta   90.00
_cell.angle_gamma   90.00
#
_symmetry.space_group_name_H-M   'P 1'
#
loop_
_entity.id
_entity.type
_entity.pdbx_description
1 polymer ?
#
loop_
_entity_poly.entity_id
_entity_poly.type
_entity_poly.pdbx_seq_one_letter_code
_entity_poly.pdbx_strand_id
1 'polypeptide(L)'
;FLFTSVVFILFVTIGVFSSMNNEEFVRGVLGDGYVDMTEENIAKGDPFGVYKDGNPFSMFVWIGFNNISVAFKAFIGGFTLGLFTMWIMWGNGLMLGAFQFMFFAKGLGIKSVLVIWIHGTLEISAIVIAATAGFILASGILFPGTYARSVSFKRGAKDAAKVLISLVPIFIVAAFFESYITHLMSQTYDKANNTGLPVWASVCILSVSLTFIIWYFVIYPIRLHKKGYYIQPDGIINRLKK
;
A
#
# COMPACT_ATOMS: atom_id res chain seq x y z
N PHE A 1 0.89 -8.33 -11.23
CA PHE A 1 0.04 -7.90 -10.13
C PHE A 1 -0.42 -9.08 -9.26
N LEU A 2 -1.08 -10.11 -9.81
CA LEU A 2 -1.54 -11.26 -9.00
C LEU A 2 -0.42 -11.90 -8.19
N PHE A 3 0.74 -12.15 -8.79
CA PHE A 3 1.91 -12.68 -8.11
C PHE A 3 2.33 -11.82 -6.92
N THR A 4 2.49 -10.52 -7.13
CA THR A 4 2.88 -9.57 -6.07
C THR A 4 1.86 -9.50 -4.95
N SER A 5 0.56 -9.54 -5.29
CA SER A 5 -0.51 -9.56 -4.29
C SER A 5 -0.46 -10.81 -3.42
N VAL A 6 -0.30 -11.99 -4.03
CA VAL A 6 -0.22 -13.27 -3.29
C VAL A 6 1.00 -13.29 -2.38
N VAL A 7 2.17 -12.87 -2.89
CA VAL A 7 3.40 -12.80 -2.10
C VAL A 7 3.28 -11.79 -0.95
N PHE A 8 2.67 -10.64 -1.20
CA PHE A 8 2.46 -9.64 -0.16
C PHE A 8 1.54 -10.16 0.95
N ILE A 9 0.41 -10.80 0.58
CA ILE A 9 -0.51 -11.42 1.55
C ILE A 9 0.20 -12.50 2.36
N LEU A 10 1.09 -13.30 1.74
CA LEU A 10 1.91 -14.27 2.46
C LEU A 10 2.78 -13.58 3.52
N PHE A 11 3.44 -12.47 3.19
CA PHE A 11 4.27 -11.74 4.16
C PHE A 11 3.43 -11.11 5.28
N VAL A 12 2.24 -10.57 4.97
CA VAL A 12 1.30 -10.11 6.00
C VAL A 12 0.91 -11.25 6.93
N THR A 13 0.58 -12.41 6.37
CA THR A 13 0.21 -13.60 7.14
C THR A 13 1.35 -14.04 8.05
N ILE A 14 2.59 -14.07 7.55
CA ILE A 14 3.78 -14.37 8.36
C ILE A 14 3.91 -13.35 9.51
N GLY A 15 3.74 -12.05 9.21
CA GLY A 15 3.75 -10.99 10.22
C GLY A 15 2.73 -11.21 11.32
N VAL A 16 1.48 -11.55 10.96
CA VAL A 16 0.42 -11.86 11.94
C VAL A 16 0.80 -13.08 12.79
N PHE A 17 1.18 -14.21 12.19
CA PHE A 17 1.53 -15.42 12.93
C PHE A 17 2.76 -15.24 13.82
N SER A 18 3.78 -14.53 13.37
CA SER A 18 4.96 -14.23 14.18
C SER A 18 4.59 -13.36 15.39
N SER A 19 3.70 -12.38 15.20
CA SER A 19 3.21 -11.51 16.28
C SER A 19 2.37 -12.26 17.32
N MET A 20 1.60 -13.28 16.90
CA MET A 20 0.82 -14.13 17.82
C MET A 20 1.67 -14.91 18.81
N ASN A 21 2.87 -15.27 18.41
CA ASN A 21 3.74 -16.16 19.19
C ASN A 21 4.87 -15.41 19.91
N ASN A 22 5.13 -14.15 19.55
CA ASN A 22 6.24 -13.41 20.13
C ASN A 22 5.93 -11.89 20.16
N GLU A 23 5.76 -11.34 21.37
CA GLU A 23 5.52 -9.93 21.59
C GLU A 23 6.76 -9.06 21.21
N GLU A 24 7.96 -9.59 21.44
CA GLU A 24 9.20 -8.91 21.03
C GLU A 24 9.27 -8.72 19.51
N PHE A 25 8.65 -9.63 18.74
CA PHE A 25 8.55 -9.48 17.28
C PHE A 25 7.77 -8.22 16.90
N VAL A 26 6.64 -7.93 17.57
CA VAL A 26 5.85 -6.71 17.33
C VAL A 26 6.70 -5.48 17.60
N ARG A 27 7.41 -5.45 18.73
CA ARG A 27 8.30 -4.34 19.10
C ARG A 27 9.49 -4.21 18.13
N GLY A 28 10.08 -5.31 17.72
CA GLY A 28 11.18 -5.33 16.74
C GLY A 28 10.77 -4.80 15.36
N VAL A 29 9.54 -5.06 14.93
CA VAL A 29 9.02 -4.64 13.61
C VAL A 29 8.49 -3.21 13.63
N LEU A 30 7.72 -2.83 14.66
CA LEU A 30 7.07 -1.51 14.76
C LEU A 30 7.94 -0.47 15.48
N GLY A 31 8.91 -0.92 16.27
CA GLY A 31 9.72 -0.10 17.16
C GLY A 31 9.07 0.11 18.53
N ASP A 32 9.89 0.07 19.60
CA ASP A 32 9.42 0.22 20.98
C ASP A 32 8.63 1.52 21.19
N GLY A 33 9.15 2.64 20.68
CA GLY A 33 8.51 3.94 20.84
C GLY A 33 7.10 4.01 20.24
N TYR A 34 6.85 3.34 19.10
CA TYR A 34 5.53 3.29 18.51
C TYR A 34 4.58 2.41 19.32
N VAL A 35 5.04 1.27 19.81
CA VAL A 35 4.24 0.34 20.61
C VAL A 35 3.87 1.00 21.94
N ASP A 36 4.85 1.57 22.65
CA ASP A 36 4.63 2.22 23.96
C ASP A 36 3.66 3.40 23.83
N MET A 37 3.83 4.27 22.84
CA MET A 37 2.92 5.37 22.56
C MET A 37 1.49 4.88 22.28
N THR A 38 1.36 3.82 21.50
CA THR A 38 0.03 3.26 21.16
C THR A 38 -0.63 2.66 22.39
N GLU A 39 0.10 1.93 23.24
CA GLU A 39 -0.41 1.37 24.48
C GLU A 39 -0.84 2.47 25.47
N GLU A 40 -0.04 3.53 25.58
CA GLU A 40 -0.39 4.70 26.39
C GLU A 40 -1.67 5.39 25.89
N ASN A 41 -1.81 5.58 24.60
CA ASN A 41 -3.01 6.15 23.99
C ASN A 41 -4.25 5.27 24.24
N ILE A 42 -4.11 3.95 24.13
CA ILE A 42 -5.18 3.00 24.45
C ILE A 42 -5.58 3.11 25.91
N ALA A 43 -4.61 3.18 26.82
CA ALA A 43 -4.88 3.33 28.27
C ALA A 43 -5.60 4.64 28.60
N LYS A 44 -5.28 5.73 27.90
CA LYS A 44 -5.96 7.04 28.02
C LYS A 44 -7.36 7.05 27.39
N GLY A 45 -7.73 6.01 26.64
CA GLY A 45 -9.03 5.90 25.95
C GLY A 45 -9.09 6.61 24.59
N ASP A 46 -7.95 6.98 24.03
CA ASP A 46 -7.77 7.55 22.70
C ASP A 46 -6.85 6.68 21.83
N PRO A 47 -7.30 5.49 21.41
CA PRO A 47 -6.45 4.48 20.77
C PRO A 47 -5.81 4.93 19.44
N PHE A 48 -6.33 5.97 18.82
CA PHE A 48 -5.85 6.50 17.55
C PHE A 48 -5.30 7.92 17.68
N GLY A 49 -4.90 8.33 18.89
CA GLY A 49 -4.37 9.66 19.20
C GLY A 49 -3.14 10.04 18.37
N VAL A 50 -2.37 9.08 17.92
CA VAL A 50 -1.21 9.30 17.03
C VAL A 50 -1.54 10.14 15.79
N TYR A 51 -2.78 10.08 15.31
CA TYR A 51 -3.24 10.85 14.13
C TYR A 51 -3.68 12.28 14.47
N LYS A 52 -3.63 12.69 15.74
CA LYS A 52 -4.09 14.01 16.19
C LYS A 52 -2.95 15.03 16.35
N ASP A 53 -1.72 14.54 16.46
CA ASP A 53 -0.55 15.36 16.71
C ASP A 53 0.05 15.90 15.42
N GLY A 54 0.27 17.21 15.36
CA GLY A 54 1.00 17.87 14.30
C GLY A 54 0.17 18.75 13.35
N ASN A 55 0.89 19.44 12.45
CA ASN A 55 0.26 20.26 11.42
C ASN A 55 -0.18 19.33 10.26
N PRO A 56 -1.47 19.30 9.90
CA PRO A 56 -1.99 18.41 8.85
C PRO A 56 -1.30 18.58 7.49
N PHE A 57 -0.93 19.81 7.13
CA PHE A 57 -0.24 20.06 5.87
C PHE A 57 1.19 19.48 5.87
N SER A 58 1.92 19.64 6.98
CA SER A 58 3.26 19.05 7.10
C SER A 58 3.19 17.53 7.06
N MET A 59 2.21 16.94 7.74
CA MET A 59 1.95 15.49 7.69
C MET A 59 1.63 15.03 6.26
N PHE A 60 0.74 15.73 5.56
CA PHE A 60 0.39 15.43 4.17
C PHE A 60 1.61 15.38 3.27
N VAL A 61 2.47 16.39 3.33
CA VAL A 61 3.70 16.45 2.51
C VAL A 61 4.65 15.31 2.89
N TRP A 62 4.87 15.09 4.19
CA TRP A 62 5.80 14.07 4.65
C TRP A 62 5.34 12.65 4.31
N ILE A 63 4.07 12.35 4.55
CA ILE A 63 3.48 11.03 4.25
C ILE A 63 3.50 10.78 2.74
N GLY A 64 3.06 11.75 1.94
CA GLY A 64 3.08 11.64 0.49
C GLY A 64 4.48 11.38 -0.06
N PHE A 65 5.49 12.12 0.43
CA PHE A 65 6.87 11.90 0.06
C PHE A 65 7.41 10.54 0.50
N ASN A 66 7.10 10.13 1.74
CA ASN A 66 7.52 8.84 2.28
C ASN A 66 6.99 7.68 1.42
N ASN A 67 5.70 7.68 1.14
CA ASN A 67 5.04 6.59 0.41
C ASN A 67 5.47 6.53 -1.06
N ILE A 68 5.62 7.68 -1.72
CA ILE A 68 6.21 7.76 -3.07
C ILE A 68 7.66 7.26 -3.05
N SER A 69 8.44 7.59 -2.01
CA SER A 69 9.81 7.10 -1.85
C SER A 69 9.88 5.57 -1.68
N VAL A 70 8.98 4.98 -0.89
CA VAL A 70 8.87 3.51 -0.74
C VAL A 70 8.52 2.85 -2.07
N ALA A 71 7.54 3.41 -2.79
CA ALA A 71 7.16 2.92 -4.12
C ALA A 71 8.31 3.01 -5.13
N PHE A 72 9.05 4.12 -5.11
CA PHE A 72 10.23 4.30 -5.95
C PHE A 72 11.34 3.29 -5.60
N LYS A 73 11.60 3.06 -4.31
CA LYS A 73 12.55 2.01 -3.86
C LYS A 73 12.12 0.63 -4.33
N ALA A 74 10.83 0.29 -4.25
CA ALA A 74 10.31 -0.97 -4.76
C ALA A 74 10.50 -1.11 -6.28
N PHE A 75 10.31 -0.03 -7.03
CA PHE A 75 10.55 0.02 -8.48
C PHE A 75 12.02 -0.15 -8.82
N ILE A 76 12.93 0.67 -8.26
CA ILE A 76 14.37 0.56 -8.55
C ILE A 76 14.99 -0.76 -8.07
N GLY A 77 14.33 -1.41 -7.12
CA GLY A 77 14.68 -2.77 -6.69
C GLY A 77 14.67 -3.80 -7.83
N GLY A 78 13.98 -3.50 -8.93
CA GLY A 78 14.04 -4.28 -10.16
C GLY A 78 15.44 -4.38 -10.79
N PHE A 79 16.32 -3.38 -10.59
CA PHE A 79 17.73 -3.45 -11.03
C PHE A 79 18.53 -4.55 -10.32
N THR A 80 18.13 -4.93 -9.11
CA THR A 80 18.72 -6.06 -8.38
C THR A 80 18.04 -7.39 -8.74
N LEU A 81 17.55 -7.51 -9.97
CA LEU A 81 16.80 -8.67 -10.45
C LEU A 81 15.54 -8.97 -9.62
N GLY A 82 15.00 -7.95 -8.95
CA GLY A 82 13.80 -8.03 -8.11
C GLY A 82 14.06 -8.38 -6.64
N LEU A 83 15.29 -8.67 -6.23
CA LEU A 83 15.61 -9.04 -4.84
C LEU A 83 15.30 -7.91 -3.85
N PHE A 84 15.68 -6.68 -4.18
CA PHE A 84 15.37 -5.53 -3.32
C PHE A 84 13.88 -5.17 -3.36
N THR A 85 13.21 -5.36 -4.50
CA THR A 85 11.74 -5.26 -4.57
C THR A 85 11.07 -6.24 -3.59
N MET A 86 11.54 -7.49 -3.57
CA MET A 86 11.04 -8.52 -2.63
C MET A 86 11.30 -8.11 -1.18
N TRP A 87 12.48 -7.56 -0.88
CA TRP A 87 12.83 -7.06 0.44
C TRP A 87 11.89 -5.94 0.92
N ILE A 88 11.58 -4.97 0.05
CA ILE A 88 10.62 -3.90 0.36
C ILE A 88 9.22 -4.48 0.63
N MET A 89 8.77 -5.43 -0.19
CA MET A 89 7.48 -6.11 0.03
C MET A 89 7.47 -6.88 1.35
N TRP A 90 8.55 -7.58 1.66
CA TRP A 90 8.69 -8.35 2.89
C TRP A 90 8.58 -7.43 4.12
N GLY A 91 9.36 -6.35 4.18
CA GLY A 91 9.31 -5.40 5.29
C GLY A 91 7.93 -4.78 5.49
N ASN A 92 7.31 -4.28 4.40
CA ASN A 92 5.97 -3.69 4.48
C ASN A 92 4.88 -4.73 4.84
N GLY A 93 5.00 -5.96 4.35
CA GLY A 93 4.06 -7.02 4.68
C GLY A 93 4.13 -7.45 6.14
N LEU A 94 5.35 -7.66 6.68
CA LEU A 94 5.55 -7.99 8.09
C LEU A 94 5.04 -6.84 8.99
N MET A 95 5.38 -5.60 8.64
CA MET A 95 4.94 -4.42 9.38
C MET A 95 3.41 -4.34 9.42
N LEU A 96 2.72 -4.51 8.29
CA LEU A 96 1.25 -4.47 8.25
C LEU A 96 0.64 -5.60 9.07
N GLY A 97 1.23 -6.81 9.01
CA GLY A 97 0.78 -7.96 9.79
C GLY A 97 0.91 -7.74 11.31
N ALA A 98 2.07 -7.28 11.76
CA ALA A 98 2.34 -6.97 13.16
C ALA A 98 1.46 -5.83 13.67
N PHE A 99 1.33 -4.77 12.88
CA PHE A 99 0.49 -3.61 13.17
C PHE A 99 -0.98 -4.01 13.36
N GLN A 100 -1.54 -4.72 12.41
CA GLN A 100 -2.93 -5.12 12.46
C GLN A 100 -3.19 -6.10 13.62
N PHE A 101 -2.27 -7.05 13.84
CA PHE A 101 -2.35 -7.98 14.98
C PHE A 101 -2.38 -7.23 16.32
N MET A 102 -1.51 -6.24 16.52
CA MET A 102 -1.46 -5.45 17.77
C MET A 102 -2.83 -4.86 18.13
N PHE A 103 -3.54 -4.27 17.16
CA PHE A 103 -4.89 -3.73 17.41
C PHE A 103 -5.93 -4.83 17.64
N PHE A 104 -5.85 -5.96 16.93
CA PHE A 104 -6.77 -7.07 17.16
C PHE A 104 -6.57 -7.70 18.54
N ALA A 105 -5.33 -7.87 18.99
CA ALA A 105 -5.02 -8.39 20.34
C ALA A 105 -5.56 -7.51 21.47
N LYS A 106 -5.65 -6.19 21.23
CA LYS A 106 -6.23 -5.23 22.19
C LYS A 106 -7.77 -5.05 22.03
N GLY A 107 -8.44 -5.87 21.21
CA GLY A 107 -9.89 -5.78 20.96
C GLY A 107 -10.32 -4.58 20.11
N LEU A 108 -9.38 -3.93 19.42
CA LEU A 108 -9.59 -2.72 18.62
C LEU A 108 -9.52 -3.00 17.11
N GLY A 109 -9.44 -4.25 16.68
CA GLY A 109 -9.17 -4.62 15.30
C GLY A 109 -10.17 -4.04 14.29
N ILE A 110 -11.48 -4.17 14.53
CA ILE A 110 -12.50 -3.58 13.64
C ILE A 110 -12.42 -2.05 13.62
N LYS A 111 -12.18 -1.44 14.77
CA LYS A 111 -12.03 0.02 14.86
C LYS A 111 -10.80 0.51 14.08
N SER A 112 -9.68 -0.21 14.18
CA SER A 112 -8.47 0.10 13.42
C SER A 112 -8.69 0.00 11.92
N VAL A 113 -9.45 -1.00 11.44
CA VAL A 113 -9.82 -1.09 10.03
C VAL A 113 -10.63 0.15 9.61
N LEU A 114 -11.63 0.56 10.38
CA LEU A 114 -12.48 1.70 10.05
C LEU A 114 -11.77 3.05 10.10
N VAL A 115 -10.67 3.19 10.83
CA VAL A 115 -9.89 4.44 10.94
C VAL A 115 -8.71 4.42 9.97
N ILE A 116 -7.90 3.36 10.00
CA ILE A 116 -6.59 3.35 9.35
C ILE A 116 -6.69 2.92 7.88
N TRP A 117 -7.57 1.96 7.56
CA TRP A 117 -7.66 1.48 6.18
C TRP A 117 -8.33 2.48 5.21
N ILE A 118 -8.83 3.60 5.71
CA ILE A 118 -9.32 4.71 4.85
C ILE A 118 -8.23 5.14 3.87
N HIS A 119 -7.01 5.37 4.35
CA HIS A 119 -5.83 5.65 3.55
C HIS A 119 -5.06 4.37 3.21
N GLY A 120 -4.93 3.44 4.16
CA GLY A 120 -4.17 2.21 4.02
C GLY A 120 -4.60 1.33 2.84
N THR A 121 -5.89 1.31 2.49
CA THR A 121 -6.38 0.60 1.30
C THR A 121 -5.72 1.10 0.02
N LEU A 122 -5.59 2.41 -0.14
CA LEU A 122 -4.94 3.03 -1.31
C LEU A 122 -3.43 2.84 -1.28
N GLU A 123 -2.79 3.10 -0.13
CA GLU A 123 -1.34 3.02 0.03
C GLU A 123 -0.80 1.62 -0.18
N ILE A 124 -1.35 0.64 0.53
CA ILE A 124 -0.90 -0.75 0.44
C ILE A 124 -1.12 -1.30 -0.97
N SER A 125 -2.27 -1.00 -1.58
CA SER A 125 -2.51 -1.39 -2.97
C SER A 125 -1.49 -0.76 -3.91
N ALA A 126 -1.18 0.52 -3.75
CA ALA A 126 -0.20 1.23 -4.56
C ALA A 126 1.23 0.69 -4.35
N ILE A 127 1.63 0.33 -3.12
CA ILE A 127 2.94 -0.31 -2.85
C ILE A 127 3.03 -1.68 -3.56
N VAL A 128 1.99 -2.50 -3.51
CA VAL A 128 1.95 -3.80 -4.21
C VAL A 128 2.03 -3.64 -5.73
N ILE A 129 1.38 -2.61 -6.27
CA ILE A 129 1.45 -2.29 -7.70
C ILE A 129 2.84 -1.73 -8.06
N ALA A 130 3.46 -0.91 -7.21
CA ALA A 130 4.83 -0.43 -7.39
C ALA A 130 5.85 -1.59 -7.38
N ALA A 131 5.66 -2.59 -6.52
CA ALA A 131 6.45 -3.82 -6.54
C ALA A 131 6.26 -4.59 -7.86
N THR A 132 5.05 -4.61 -8.42
CA THR A 132 4.81 -5.17 -9.77
C THR A 132 5.65 -4.44 -10.81
N ALA A 133 5.75 -3.10 -10.74
CA ALA A 133 6.63 -2.33 -11.62
C ALA A 133 8.10 -2.72 -11.45
N GLY A 134 8.57 -2.95 -10.22
CA GLY A 134 9.91 -3.46 -9.95
C GLY A 134 10.16 -4.83 -10.61
N PHE A 135 9.22 -5.76 -10.54
CA PHE A 135 9.33 -7.06 -11.22
C PHE A 135 9.22 -6.97 -12.75
N ILE A 136 8.47 -6.01 -13.30
CA ILE A 136 8.47 -5.73 -14.75
C ILE A 136 9.87 -5.27 -15.18
N LEU A 137 10.50 -4.37 -14.44
CA LEU A 137 11.87 -3.94 -14.69
C LEU A 137 12.85 -5.12 -14.62
N ALA A 138 12.78 -5.94 -13.56
CA ALA A 138 13.61 -7.13 -13.39
C ALA A 138 13.42 -8.13 -14.54
N SER A 139 12.20 -8.35 -14.99
CA SER A 139 11.89 -9.26 -16.10
C SER A 139 12.48 -8.80 -17.41
N GLY A 140 12.53 -7.48 -17.65
CA GLY A 140 13.19 -6.90 -18.82
C GLY A 140 14.70 -7.16 -18.87
N ILE A 141 15.32 -7.37 -17.70
CA ILE A 141 16.75 -7.73 -17.58
C ILE A 141 16.93 -9.26 -17.72
N LEU A 142 16.12 -10.04 -17.00
CA LEU A 142 16.27 -11.49 -16.87
C LEU A 142 15.80 -12.26 -18.09
N PHE A 143 14.72 -11.81 -18.74
CA PHE A 143 14.01 -12.55 -19.78
C PHE A 143 13.89 -11.73 -21.08
N PRO A 144 15.01 -11.47 -21.79
CA PRO A 144 15.00 -10.63 -22.99
C PRO A 144 14.24 -11.26 -24.16
N GLY A 145 13.97 -12.58 -24.13
CA GLY A 145 13.36 -13.30 -25.23
C GLY A 145 14.20 -13.21 -26.52
N THR A 146 13.57 -12.84 -27.63
CA THR A 146 14.22 -12.66 -28.93
C THR A 146 14.85 -11.29 -29.14
N TYR A 147 14.69 -10.36 -28.17
CA TYR A 147 15.24 -9.02 -28.27
C TYR A 147 16.68 -8.93 -27.75
N ALA A 148 17.45 -7.99 -28.31
CA ALA A 148 18.71 -7.60 -27.68
C ALA A 148 18.48 -7.14 -26.24
N ARG A 149 19.35 -7.50 -25.31
CA ARG A 149 19.20 -7.20 -23.87
C ARG A 149 18.93 -5.72 -23.58
N SER A 150 19.60 -4.81 -24.29
CA SER A 150 19.39 -3.36 -24.13
C SER A 150 18.00 -2.91 -24.55
N VAL A 151 17.43 -3.54 -25.58
CA VAL A 151 16.07 -3.24 -26.06
C VAL A 151 15.04 -3.76 -25.08
N SER A 152 15.19 -5.00 -24.60
CA SER A 152 14.32 -5.60 -23.60
C SER A 152 14.31 -4.78 -22.30
N PHE A 153 15.48 -4.41 -21.80
CA PHE A 153 15.64 -3.56 -20.63
C PHE A 153 14.94 -2.20 -20.80
N LYS A 154 15.18 -1.49 -21.90
CA LYS A 154 14.54 -0.18 -22.16
C LYS A 154 13.02 -0.28 -22.18
N ARG A 155 12.46 -1.35 -22.73
CA ARG A 155 11.01 -1.60 -22.74
C ARG A 155 10.49 -1.86 -21.34
N GLY A 156 11.11 -2.79 -20.60
CA GLY A 156 10.74 -3.08 -19.21
C GLY A 156 10.82 -1.84 -18.32
N ALA A 157 11.87 -1.04 -18.44
CA ALA A 157 12.03 0.20 -17.70
C ALA A 157 10.95 1.23 -18.06
N LYS A 158 10.62 1.40 -19.35
CA LYS A 158 9.56 2.32 -19.79
C LYS A 158 8.19 1.89 -19.26
N ASP A 159 7.87 0.61 -19.33
CA ASP A 159 6.56 0.11 -18.90
C ASP A 159 6.44 0.15 -17.37
N ALA A 160 7.49 -0.22 -16.64
CA ALA A 160 7.55 -0.11 -15.19
C ALA A 160 7.43 1.36 -14.72
N ALA A 161 8.12 2.30 -15.39
CA ALA A 161 8.02 3.72 -15.07
C ALA A 161 6.61 4.29 -15.29
N LYS A 162 5.90 3.86 -16.34
CA LYS A 162 4.50 4.26 -16.56
C LYS A 162 3.60 3.82 -15.42
N VAL A 163 3.77 2.57 -14.94
CA VAL A 163 3.04 2.06 -13.78
C VAL A 163 3.35 2.91 -12.55
N LEU A 164 4.63 3.16 -12.25
CA LEU A 164 5.02 3.95 -11.09
C LEU A 164 4.43 5.36 -11.11
N ILE A 165 4.53 6.06 -12.25
CA ILE A 165 4.00 7.42 -12.40
C ILE A 165 2.48 7.45 -12.19
N SER A 166 1.76 6.42 -12.65
CA SER A 166 0.31 6.33 -12.47
C SER A 166 -0.12 6.18 -11.00
N LEU A 167 0.78 5.79 -10.10
CA LEU A 167 0.51 5.65 -8.66
C LEU A 167 0.66 6.96 -7.90
N VAL A 168 1.37 7.95 -8.44
CA VAL A 168 1.61 9.23 -7.74
C VAL A 168 0.29 9.91 -7.32
N PRO A 169 -0.73 10.05 -8.17
CA PRO A 169 -2.02 10.59 -7.76
C PRO A 169 -2.70 9.80 -6.63
N ILE A 170 -2.54 8.47 -6.62
CA ILE A 170 -3.11 7.60 -5.59
C ILE A 170 -2.45 7.87 -4.25
N PHE A 171 -1.12 8.00 -4.20
CA PHE A 171 -0.39 8.35 -2.98
C PHE A 171 -0.75 9.75 -2.47
N ILE A 172 -0.97 10.71 -3.36
CA ILE A 172 -1.42 12.07 -2.97
C ILE A 172 -2.80 11.99 -2.31
N VAL A 173 -3.75 11.25 -2.88
CA VAL A 173 -5.09 11.08 -2.30
C VAL A 173 -5.02 10.32 -0.98
N ALA A 174 -4.20 9.28 -0.89
CA ALA A 174 -4.01 8.51 0.33
C ALA A 174 -3.42 9.37 1.46
N ALA A 175 -2.37 10.14 1.17
CA ALA A 175 -1.76 11.06 2.11
C ALA A 175 -2.75 12.16 2.58
N PHE A 176 -3.60 12.64 1.67
CA PHE A 176 -4.68 13.55 2.04
C PHE A 176 -5.67 12.89 3.00
N PHE A 177 -6.08 11.65 2.71
CA PHE A 177 -6.98 10.93 3.61
C PHE A 177 -6.35 10.69 4.97
N GLU A 178 -5.07 10.32 5.02
CA GLU A 178 -4.38 10.11 6.30
C GLU A 178 -4.29 11.38 7.11
N SER A 179 -3.87 12.49 6.51
CA SER A 179 -3.59 13.74 7.22
C SER A 179 -4.85 14.51 7.63
N TYR A 180 -5.94 14.39 6.88
CA TYR A 180 -7.14 15.19 7.13
C TYR A 180 -8.35 14.36 7.53
N ILE A 181 -8.58 13.20 6.91
CA ILE A 181 -9.78 12.39 7.14
C ILE A 181 -9.58 11.40 8.29
N THR A 182 -8.41 10.73 8.35
CA THR A 182 -8.11 9.77 9.42
C THR A 182 -8.09 10.45 10.78
N HIS A 183 -7.57 11.66 10.85
CA HIS A 183 -7.64 12.50 12.06
C HIS A 183 -9.10 12.69 12.55
N LEU A 184 -10.02 13.05 11.66
CA LEU A 184 -11.43 13.21 12.00
C LEU A 184 -12.09 11.89 12.40
N MET A 185 -11.71 10.78 11.76
CA MET A 185 -12.22 9.46 12.12
C MET A 185 -11.66 8.95 13.44
N SER A 186 -10.42 9.30 13.79
CA SER A 186 -9.84 8.92 15.10
C SER A 186 -10.61 9.53 16.28
N GLN A 187 -11.14 10.74 16.12
CA GLN A 187 -11.96 11.42 17.12
C GLN A 187 -13.27 10.68 17.44
N THR A 188 -13.78 9.86 16.52
CA THR A 188 -14.99 9.04 16.76
C THR A 188 -14.78 8.01 17.86
N TYR A 189 -13.55 7.58 18.09
CA TYR A 189 -13.20 6.57 19.08
C TYR A 189 -12.50 7.13 20.33
N ASP A 190 -12.38 8.46 20.42
CA ASP A 190 -11.90 9.15 21.60
C ASP A 190 -12.99 9.21 22.67
N LYS A 191 -12.73 8.65 23.84
CA LYS A 191 -13.71 8.62 24.95
C LYS A 191 -13.99 10.00 25.53
N ALA A 192 -13.02 10.92 25.45
CA ALA A 192 -13.17 12.28 25.99
C ALA A 192 -13.89 13.22 25.03
N ASN A 193 -13.65 13.06 23.71
CA ASN A 193 -14.17 13.95 22.67
C ASN A 193 -14.68 13.14 21.46
N ASN A 194 -15.85 12.55 21.58
CA ASN A 194 -16.50 11.84 20.46
C ASN A 194 -17.17 12.84 19.51
N THR A 195 -16.37 13.61 18.78
CA THR A 195 -16.81 14.63 17.81
C THR A 195 -16.47 14.25 16.38
N GLY A 196 -16.02 13.02 16.13
CA GLY A 196 -15.53 12.55 14.83
C GLY A 196 -16.63 12.31 13.80
N LEU A 197 -16.19 11.91 12.61
CA LEU A 197 -17.08 11.54 11.51
C LEU A 197 -17.85 10.24 11.83
N PRO A 198 -19.09 10.11 11.37
CA PRO A 198 -19.88 8.90 11.61
C PRO A 198 -19.25 7.68 10.90
N VAL A 199 -19.40 6.50 11.51
CA VAL A 199 -18.81 5.22 11.02
C VAL A 199 -19.20 4.90 9.57
N TRP A 200 -20.39 5.25 9.12
CA TRP A 200 -20.80 5.04 7.73
C TRP A 200 -19.90 5.78 6.72
N ALA A 201 -19.31 6.91 7.10
CA ALA A 201 -18.38 7.66 6.25
C ALA A 201 -17.11 6.83 5.97
N SER A 202 -16.54 6.18 6.99
CA SER A 202 -15.42 5.23 6.80
C SER A 202 -15.81 4.10 5.86
N VAL A 203 -16.97 3.48 6.07
CA VAL A 203 -17.43 2.37 5.23
C VAL A 203 -17.60 2.81 3.78
N CYS A 204 -18.13 4.01 3.54
CA CYS A 204 -18.26 4.56 2.19
C CYS A 204 -16.90 4.79 1.54
N ILE A 205 -15.96 5.44 2.23
CA ILE A 205 -14.63 5.73 1.70
C ILE A 205 -13.88 4.42 1.40
N LEU A 206 -13.89 3.46 2.31
CA LEU A 206 -13.29 2.14 2.12
C LEU A 206 -13.88 1.42 0.90
N SER A 207 -15.21 1.41 0.79
CA SER A 207 -15.92 0.73 -0.32
C SER A 207 -15.58 1.37 -1.67
N VAL A 208 -15.56 2.70 -1.74
CA VAL A 208 -15.19 3.44 -2.95
C VAL A 208 -13.73 3.19 -3.33
N SER A 209 -12.81 3.29 -2.36
CA SER A 209 -11.38 3.06 -2.59
C SER A 209 -11.09 1.64 -3.07
N LEU A 210 -11.67 0.63 -2.40
CA LEU A 210 -11.50 -0.76 -2.78
C LEU A 210 -12.11 -1.06 -4.15
N THR A 211 -13.32 -0.54 -4.41
CA THR A 211 -13.98 -0.69 -5.72
C THR A 211 -13.16 -0.05 -6.83
N PHE A 212 -12.60 1.14 -6.60
CA PHE A 212 -11.72 1.81 -7.55
C PHE A 212 -10.48 0.97 -7.87
N ILE A 213 -9.77 0.47 -6.85
CA ILE A 213 -8.57 -0.36 -7.03
C ILE A 213 -8.89 -1.64 -7.82
N ILE A 214 -9.92 -2.37 -7.42
CA ILE A 214 -10.31 -3.61 -8.09
C ILE A 214 -10.76 -3.34 -9.52
N TRP A 215 -11.60 -2.31 -9.71
CA TRP A 215 -12.10 -1.99 -11.03
C TRP A 215 -11.00 -1.54 -11.98
N TYR A 216 -10.16 -0.60 -11.57
CA TYR A 216 -9.16 0.04 -12.43
C TYR A 216 -7.95 -0.86 -12.70
N PHE A 217 -7.43 -1.55 -11.69
CA PHE A 217 -6.21 -2.35 -11.83
C PHE A 217 -6.46 -3.83 -12.14
N VAL A 218 -7.68 -4.33 -11.96
CA VAL A 218 -8.00 -5.74 -12.21
C VAL A 218 -9.05 -5.88 -13.30
N ILE A 219 -10.26 -5.37 -13.09
CA ILE A 219 -11.39 -5.64 -13.98
C ILE A 219 -11.20 -4.93 -15.33
N TYR A 220 -10.83 -3.66 -15.31
CA TYR A 220 -10.69 -2.85 -16.54
C TYR A 220 -9.63 -3.41 -17.50
N PRO A 221 -8.40 -3.74 -17.09
CA PRO A 221 -7.41 -4.38 -17.95
C PRO A 221 -7.87 -5.73 -18.50
N ILE A 222 -8.51 -6.56 -17.68
CA ILE A 222 -9.07 -7.85 -18.13
C ILE A 222 -10.13 -7.64 -19.22
N ARG A 223 -11.02 -6.65 -19.04
CA ARG A 223 -12.06 -6.32 -20.05
C ARG A 223 -11.44 -5.81 -21.35
N LEU A 224 -10.40 -4.98 -21.27
CA LEU A 224 -9.69 -4.49 -22.47
C LEU A 224 -9.03 -5.65 -23.21
N HIS A 225 -8.35 -6.53 -22.50
CA HIS A 225 -7.73 -7.71 -23.10
C HIS A 225 -8.76 -8.62 -23.79
N LYS A 226 -9.88 -8.89 -23.12
CA LYS A 226 -10.99 -9.68 -23.72
C LYS A 226 -11.60 -9.01 -24.97
N LYS A 227 -11.57 -7.68 -25.07
CA LYS A 227 -12.01 -6.93 -26.26
C LYS A 227 -10.97 -6.90 -27.40
N GLY A 228 -9.84 -7.59 -27.22
CA GLY A 228 -8.75 -7.68 -28.18
C GLY A 228 -7.82 -6.47 -28.19
N TYR A 229 -7.85 -5.62 -27.16
CA TYR A 229 -6.85 -4.56 -27.02
C TYR A 229 -5.53 -5.15 -26.53
N TYR A 230 -4.44 -4.71 -27.13
CA TYR A 230 -3.09 -5.08 -26.72
C TYR A 230 -2.16 -3.86 -26.82
N ILE A 231 -1.12 -3.87 -26.04
CA ILE A 231 -0.11 -2.81 -26.02
C ILE A 231 1.02 -3.25 -26.97
N GLN A 232 1.28 -2.45 -28.01
CA GLN A 232 2.42 -2.68 -28.88
C GLN A 232 3.76 -2.38 -28.18
N PRO A 233 4.87 -2.89 -28.71
CA PRO A 233 6.19 -2.64 -28.13
C PRO A 233 6.60 -1.16 -28.05
N ASP A 234 5.99 -0.29 -28.84
CA ASP A 234 6.16 1.16 -28.81
C ASP A 234 5.28 1.86 -27.75
N GLY A 235 4.39 1.09 -27.13
CA GLY A 235 3.46 1.58 -26.10
C GLY A 235 2.12 2.08 -26.67
N ILE A 236 1.87 1.92 -27.96
CA ILE A 236 0.58 2.25 -28.58
C ILE A 236 -0.42 1.12 -28.30
N ILE A 237 -1.63 1.51 -27.90
CA ILE A 237 -2.73 0.56 -27.69
C ILE A 237 -3.42 0.31 -29.03
N ASN A 238 -3.36 -0.91 -29.50
CA ASN A 238 -4.07 -1.35 -30.69
C ASN A 238 -5.15 -2.37 -30.37
N ARG A 239 -6.11 -2.52 -31.30
CA ARG A 239 -7.15 -3.53 -31.24
C ARG A 239 -6.95 -4.51 -32.37
N LEU A 240 -6.96 -5.81 -32.05
CA LEU A 240 -7.04 -6.84 -33.08
C LEU A 240 -8.32 -6.60 -33.89
N LYS A 241 -8.17 -6.33 -35.19
CA LYS A 241 -9.30 -6.34 -36.10
C LYS A 241 -9.79 -7.80 -36.17
N LYS A 242 -11.02 -8.03 -35.80
CA LYS A 242 -11.70 -9.30 -36.04
C LYS A 242 -11.93 -9.48 -37.54
#